data_eb97f7c2adbdc0368978a499ad641c95
#
_entry.id   eb97f7c2adbdc0368978a499ad641c95
#
_cell.length_a   1.000
_cell.length_b   1.000
_cell.length_c   1.000
_cell.angle_alpha   90.00
_cell.angle_beta   90.00
_cell.angle_gamma   90.00
#
_symmetry.space_group_name_H-M   'P 1'
#
loop_
_entity.id
_entity.type
_entity.pdbx_description
1 polymer ?
#
loop_
_entity_poly.entity_id
_entity_poly.type
_entity_poly.pdbx_seq_one_letter_code
_entity_poly.pdbx_strand_id
1 'polypeptide(L)'
;MVCAASMVAVSLAVGFDFYASARQKVDLIESGRLLPGARVSLSLGELNAFAAKEAPVGVRNAKLVLEGQERVSGTATVDFGKLRRAQGYQPGWLMSKLLDGERPVSATARIQSGSGKVTVLVEKASISGLEIDGKTLDFVIQNFIVPFYPEAMVGRPVPMGFHIDRLQLAPAGVGVLIGR
;
A
#
# COMPACT_ATOMS: atom_id res chain seq x y z
N MET A 1 15.78 62.32 7.24
CA MET A 1 14.58 61.47 7.26
C MET A 1 14.81 60.31 6.31
N VAL A 2 15.14 59.15 6.87
CA VAL A 2 15.45 57.94 6.11
C VAL A 2 14.25 56.99 6.33
N CYS A 3 13.42 56.79 5.28
CA CYS A 3 12.38 55.78 5.29
C CYS A 3 12.99 54.39 5.01
N ALA A 4 13.04 53.57 6.05
CA ALA A 4 13.36 52.15 5.91
C ALA A 4 12.09 51.39 5.48
N ALA A 5 12.01 50.95 4.23
CA ALA A 5 10.98 50.05 3.75
C ALA A 5 11.33 48.60 4.18
N SER A 6 10.66 48.10 5.20
CA SER A 6 10.72 46.69 5.59
C SER A 6 9.98 45.84 4.54
N MET A 7 10.71 45.15 3.69
CA MET A 7 10.17 44.04 2.89
C MET A 7 9.91 42.84 3.78
N VAL A 8 8.66 42.57 4.09
CA VAL A 8 8.20 41.32 4.68
C VAL A 8 8.17 40.26 3.56
N ALA A 9 9.18 39.41 3.51
CA ALA A 9 9.16 38.24 2.64
C ALA A 9 8.19 37.21 3.25
N VAL A 10 6.99 37.13 2.69
CA VAL A 10 6.05 36.03 2.96
C VAL A 10 6.56 34.80 2.24
N SER A 11 7.26 33.93 2.96
CA SER A 11 7.60 32.59 2.49
C SER A 11 6.32 31.77 2.45
N LEU A 12 5.73 31.65 1.28
CA LEU A 12 4.70 30.62 1.02
C LEU A 12 5.41 29.26 1.05
N ALA A 13 5.42 28.60 2.19
CA ALA A 13 5.74 27.20 2.30
C ALA A 13 4.61 26.43 1.60
N VAL A 14 4.76 26.14 0.32
CA VAL A 14 3.91 25.17 -0.38
C VAL A 14 4.19 23.83 0.25
N GLY A 15 3.32 23.40 1.17
CA GLY A 15 3.39 22.07 1.75
C GLY A 15 3.28 21.06 0.61
N PHE A 16 4.31 20.22 0.45
CA PHE A 16 4.29 19.18 -0.59
C PHE A 16 3.26 18.12 -0.20
N ASP A 17 2.13 18.06 -0.92
CA ASP A 17 1.09 17.07 -0.69
C ASP A 17 1.46 15.74 -1.37
N PHE A 18 2.06 14.85 -0.58
CA PHE A 18 2.46 13.53 -1.04
C PHE A 18 1.28 12.70 -1.56
N TYR A 19 0.09 12.83 -0.98
CA TYR A 19 -1.08 12.09 -1.44
C TYR A 19 -1.55 12.59 -2.81
N ALA A 20 -1.69 13.90 -2.99
CA ALA A 20 -2.09 14.48 -4.27
C ALA A 20 -1.09 14.11 -5.39
N SER A 21 0.22 14.17 -5.09
CA SER A 21 1.26 13.75 -6.03
C SER A 21 1.16 12.26 -6.36
N ALA A 22 0.99 11.38 -5.36
CA ALA A 22 0.82 9.96 -5.57
C ALA A 22 -0.42 9.67 -6.41
N ARG A 23 -1.57 10.28 -6.09
CA ARG A 23 -2.83 10.10 -6.80
C ARG A 23 -2.70 10.50 -8.28
N GLN A 24 -2.09 11.64 -8.56
CA GLN A 24 -1.86 12.09 -9.94
C GLN A 24 -1.01 11.07 -10.74
N LYS A 25 0.02 10.49 -10.10
CA LYS A 25 0.87 9.49 -10.74
C LYS A 25 0.14 8.16 -10.97
N VAL A 26 -0.68 7.74 -10.02
CA VAL A 26 -1.54 6.55 -10.15
C VAL A 26 -2.55 6.76 -11.27
N ASP A 27 -3.27 7.88 -11.29
CA ASP A 27 -4.23 8.22 -12.34
C ASP A 27 -3.56 8.26 -13.74
N LEU A 28 -2.31 8.75 -13.81
CA LEU A 28 -1.55 8.75 -15.05
C LEU A 28 -1.24 7.32 -15.53
N ILE A 29 -0.86 6.42 -14.64
CA ILE A 29 -0.62 5.00 -14.97
C ILE A 29 -1.95 4.35 -15.41
N GLU A 30 -3.01 4.52 -14.62
CA GLU A 30 -4.34 3.93 -14.87
C GLU A 30 -4.98 4.45 -16.16
N SER A 31 -4.61 5.65 -16.61
CA SER A 31 -5.10 6.20 -17.87
C SER A 31 -4.70 5.37 -19.11
N GLY A 32 -3.70 4.51 -19.00
CA GLY A 32 -3.15 3.71 -20.10
C GLY A 32 -2.51 4.52 -21.23
N ARG A 33 -2.34 5.85 -21.05
CA ARG A 33 -1.80 6.76 -22.09
C ARG A 33 -0.28 6.89 -22.11
N LEU A 34 0.39 6.23 -21.17
CA LEU A 34 1.85 6.24 -21.11
C LEU A 34 2.43 5.42 -22.26
N LEU A 35 3.47 5.94 -22.88
CA LEU A 35 4.17 5.25 -23.95
C LEU A 35 4.97 4.05 -23.42
N PRO A 36 5.17 2.99 -24.21
CA PRO A 36 6.07 1.89 -23.86
C PRO A 36 7.46 2.40 -23.51
N GLY A 37 8.03 1.87 -22.44
CA GLY A 37 9.32 2.31 -21.90
C GLY A 37 9.23 3.51 -20.94
N ALA A 38 8.06 4.14 -20.79
CA ALA A 38 7.86 5.19 -19.79
C ALA A 38 8.07 4.66 -18.37
N ARG A 39 8.61 5.53 -17.51
CA ARG A 39 8.84 5.21 -16.09
C ARG A 39 8.17 6.26 -15.22
N VAL A 40 7.34 5.81 -14.30
CA VAL A 40 6.74 6.63 -13.26
C VAL A 40 7.33 6.22 -11.92
N SER A 41 7.85 7.18 -11.14
CA SER A 41 8.44 6.90 -9.84
C SER A 41 7.58 7.48 -8.73
N LEU A 42 7.25 6.62 -7.75
CA LEU A 42 6.60 7.02 -6.50
C LEU A 42 7.62 6.95 -5.37
N SER A 43 7.81 8.04 -4.66
CA SER A 43 8.66 8.07 -3.46
C SER A 43 8.02 7.27 -2.31
N LEU A 44 8.82 6.87 -1.32
CA LEU A 44 8.30 6.20 -0.12
C LEU A 44 7.27 7.08 0.63
N GLY A 45 7.47 8.41 0.64
CA GLY A 45 6.51 9.36 1.22
C GLY A 45 5.16 9.32 0.50
N GLU A 46 5.16 9.31 -0.84
CA GLU A 46 3.97 9.21 -1.67
C GLU A 46 3.25 7.87 -1.47
N LEU A 47 4.00 6.76 -1.43
CA LEU A 47 3.44 5.43 -1.18
C LEU A 47 2.77 5.34 0.20
N ASN A 48 3.40 5.89 1.23
CA ASN A 48 2.84 5.90 2.58
C ASN A 48 1.61 6.81 2.70
N ALA A 49 1.64 7.99 2.07
CA ALA A 49 0.49 8.89 2.06
C ALA A 49 -0.70 8.26 1.32
N PHE A 50 -0.44 7.61 0.19
CA PHE A 50 -1.45 6.88 -0.58
C PHE A 50 -2.02 5.70 0.23
N ALA A 51 -1.17 4.84 0.79
CA ALA A 51 -1.59 3.71 1.61
C ALA A 51 -2.42 4.14 2.83
N ALA A 52 -2.07 5.22 3.49
CA ALA A 52 -2.81 5.74 4.63
C ALA A 52 -4.19 6.29 4.25
N LYS A 53 -4.32 6.92 3.06
CA LYS A 53 -5.55 7.56 2.61
C LYS A 53 -6.53 6.57 1.97
N GLU A 54 -6.01 5.61 1.19
CA GLU A 54 -6.80 4.60 0.49
C GLU A 54 -7.03 3.33 1.33
N ALA A 55 -6.57 3.32 2.58
CA ALA A 55 -6.76 2.19 3.48
C ALA A 55 -8.26 1.89 3.67
N PRO A 56 -8.69 0.63 3.61
CA PRO A 56 -10.07 0.25 3.85
C PRO A 56 -10.58 0.65 5.24
N VAL A 57 -11.90 0.82 5.36
CA VAL A 57 -12.54 1.07 6.66
C VAL A 57 -12.14 -0.03 7.67
N GLY A 58 -11.62 0.38 8.81
CA GLY A 58 -11.09 -0.54 9.83
C GLY A 58 -9.57 -0.71 9.78
N VAL A 59 -8.88 -0.14 8.79
CA VAL A 59 -7.42 -0.10 8.73
C VAL A 59 -6.94 1.32 9.01
N ARG A 60 -5.99 1.47 9.92
CA ARG A 60 -5.39 2.76 10.30
C ARG A 60 -3.87 2.63 10.45
N ASN A 61 -3.19 3.78 10.40
CA ASN A 61 -1.75 3.86 10.59
C ASN A 61 -0.96 2.94 9.65
N ALA A 62 -1.47 2.74 8.43
CA ALA A 62 -0.79 1.96 7.42
C ALA A 62 0.55 2.62 7.08
N LYS A 63 1.63 1.84 7.17
CA LYS A 63 2.98 2.29 6.89
C LYS A 63 3.75 1.20 6.16
N LEU A 64 4.46 1.60 5.11
CA LEU A 64 5.33 0.75 4.30
C LEU A 64 6.78 1.15 4.50
N VAL A 65 7.65 0.15 4.45
CA VAL A 65 9.11 0.30 4.40
C VAL A 65 9.62 -0.57 3.26
N LEU A 66 10.41 0.01 2.38
CA LEU A 66 11.06 -0.69 1.28
C LEU A 66 12.50 -1.05 1.72
N GLU A 67 12.75 -2.34 1.92
CA GLU A 67 14.04 -2.81 2.46
C GLU A 67 15.10 -3.03 1.37
N GLY A 68 14.72 -2.83 0.10
CA GLY A 68 15.55 -3.20 -1.05
C GLY A 68 15.43 -4.69 -1.40
N GLN A 69 16.08 -5.12 -2.48
CA GLN A 69 16.05 -6.51 -2.95
C GLN A 69 14.62 -7.09 -3.06
N GLU A 70 13.69 -6.28 -3.59
CA GLU A 70 12.29 -6.65 -3.78
C GLU A 70 11.51 -6.91 -2.49
N ARG A 71 12.07 -6.60 -1.31
CA ARG A 71 11.43 -6.82 -0.01
C ARG A 71 10.72 -5.57 0.48
N VAL A 72 9.50 -5.76 0.96
CA VAL A 72 8.61 -4.72 1.52
C VAL A 72 8.10 -5.19 2.87
N SER A 73 8.20 -4.34 3.87
CA SER A 73 7.54 -4.54 5.17
C SER A 73 6.39 -3.53 5.30
N GLY A 74 5.29 -4.00 5.87
CA GLY A 74 4.12 -3.18 6.16
C GLY A 74 3.67 -3.34 7.60
N THR A 75 3.18 -2.25 8.19
CA THR A 75 2.52 -2.24 9.50
C THR A 75 1.21 -1.49 9.41
N ALA A 76 0.22 -1.90 10.18
CA ALA A 76 -1.06 -1.21 10.30
C ALA A 76 -1.73 -1.56 11.63
N THR A 77 -2.73 -0.77 12.00
CA THR A 77 -3.68 -1.11 13.06
C THR A 77 -5.00 -1.50 12.39
N VAL A 78 -5.46 -2.72 12.63
CA VAL A 78 -6.63 -3.30 11.96
C VAL A 78 -7.72 -3.62 12.97
N ASP A 79 -8.92 -3.08 12.75
CA ASP A 79 -10.16 -3.49 13.39
C ASP A 79 -10.85 -4.51 12.45
N PHE A 80 -10.60 -5.78 12.69
CA PHE A 80 -11.14 -6.86 11.87
C PHE A 80 -12.68 -6.92 11.89
N GLY A 81 -13.31 -6.50 12.99
CA GLY A 81 -14.76 -6.40 13.09
C GLY A 81 -15.33 -5.32 12.17
N LYS A 82 -14.73 -4.13 12.13
CA LYS A 82 -15.11 -3.06 11.20
C LYS A 82 -14.86 -3.47 9.75
N LEU A 83 -13.72 -4.10 9.49
CA LEU A 83 -13.34 -4.56 8.16
C LEU A 83 -14.38 -5.55 7.60
N ARG A 84 -14.82 -6.53 8.40
CA ARG A 84 -15.88 -7.50 8.02
C ARG A 84 -17.23 -6.84 7.82
N ARG A 85 -17.63 -5.92 8.69
CA ARG A 85 -18.88 -5.17 8.51
C ARG A 85 -18.90 -4.34 7.23
N ALA A 86 -17.77 -3.73 6.89
CA ALA A 86 -17.63 -2.97 5.64
C ALA A 86 -17.77 -3.86 4.39
N GLN A 87 -17.48 -5.17 4.51
CA GLN A 87 -17.69 -6.17 3.45
C GLN A 87 -19.13 -6.73 3.41
N GLY A 88 -20.03 -6.26 4.28
CA GLY A 88 -21.41 -6.76 4.38
C GLY A 88 -21.54 -8.06 5.19
N TYR A 89 -20.48 -8.54 5.83
CA TYR A 89 -20.53 -9.74 6.66
C TYR A 89 -20.69 -9.39 8.14
N GLN A 90 -21.61 -10.06 8.82
CA GLN A 90 -21.71 -10.01 10.28
C GLN A 90 -20.80 -11.10 10.88
N PRO A 91 -19.77 -10.73 11.66
CA PRO A 91 -18.95 -11.73 12.33
C PRO A 91 -19.78 -12.52 13.32
N GLY A 92 -19.67 -13.85 13.31
CA GLY A 92 -20.28 -14.69 14.33
C GLY A 92 -19.74 -14.34 15.73
N TRP A 93 -20.50 -14.66 16.80
CA TRP A 93 -20.19 -14.26 18.17
C TRP A 93 -18.77 -14.63 18.63
N LEU A 94 -18.26 -15.78 18.21
CA LEU A 94 -16.93 -16.25 18.56
C LEU A 94 -15.83 -15.43 17.88
N MET A 95 -16.01 -15.13 16.59
CA MET A 95 -15.08 -14.29 15.83
C MET A 95 -15.11 -12.84 16.33
N SER A 96 -16.29 -12.33 16.71
CA SER A 96 -16.37 -11.01 17.35
C SER A 96 -15.54 -10.92 18.61
N LYS A 97 -15.56 -11.96 19.46
CA LYS A 97 -14.80 -12.00 20.72
C LYS A 97 -13.28 -12.10 20.50
N LEU A 98 -12.84 -12.86 19.49
CA LEU A 98 -11.42 -13.08 19.20
C LEU A 98 -10.78 -11.90 18.46
N LEU A 99 -11.54 -11.25 17.58
CA LEU A 99 -11.08 -10.17 16.71
C LEU A 99 -11.66 -8.81 17.08
N ASP A 100 -12.24 -8.67 18.28
CA ASP A 100 -12.79 -7.41 18.75
C ASP A 100 -11.67 -6.41 19.06
N GLY A 101 -11.95 -5.15 18.67
CA GLY A 101 -11.00 -4.05 18.84
C GLY A 101 -9.88 -4.00 17.78
N GLU A 102 -9.01 -3.03 17.99
CA GLU A 102 -7.89 -2.75 17.11
C GLU A 102 -6.70 -3.63 17.44
N ARG A 103 -6.12 -4.23 16.41
CA ARG A 103 -4.96 -5.11 16.51
C ARG A 103 -3.80 -4.58 15.67
N PRO A 104 -2.59 -4.42 16.23
CA PRO A 104 -1.41 -4.17 15.43
C PRO A 104 -1.11 -5.38 14.54
N VAL A 105 -0.90 -5.13 13.26
CA VAL A 105 -0.58 -6.12 12.25
C VAL A 105 0.73 -5.73 11.58
N SER A 106 1.59 -6.69 11.32
CA SER A 106 2.76 -6.50 10.47
C SER A 106 2.91 -7.63 9.48
N ALA A 107 3.48 -7.33 8.32
CA ALA A 107 3.86 -8.33 7.33
C ALA A 107 5.13 -7.90 6.61
N THR A 108 5.94 -8.88 6.22
CA THR A 108 7.06 -8.72 5.31
C THR A 108 6.82 -9.62 4.11
N ALA A 109 6.95 -9.06 2.92
CA ALA A 109 6.75 -9.78 1.67
C ALA A 109 7.86 -9.47 0.67
N ARG A 110 8.12 -10.41 -0.22
CA ARG A 110 8.94 -10.23 -1.41
C ARG A 110 8.04 -9.99 -2.61
N ILE A 111 8.34 -8.95 -3.38
CA ILE A 111 7.59 -8.56 -4.57
C ILE A 111 8.44 -8.87 -5.80
N GLN A 112 8.11 -9.90 -6.52
CA GLN A 112 8.75 -10.25 -7.78
C GLN A 112 7.89 -9.78 -8.94
N SER A 113 8.46 -9.04 -9.88
CA SER A 113 7.70 -8.52 -11.01
C SER A 113 8.49 -8.55 -12.31
N GLY A 114 7.79 -8.75 -13.41
CA GLY A 114 8.35 -8.74 -14.76
C GLY A 114 7.37 -9.33 -15.78
N SER A 115 7.56 -8.97 -17.02
CA SER A 115 6.71 -9.43 -18.15
C SER A 115 5.22 -9.23 -17.88
N GLY A 116 4.85 -8.08 -17.31
CA GLY A 116 3.46 -7.72 -17.04
C GLY A 116 2.83 -8.46 -15.85
N LYS A 117 3.60 -9.14 -15.02
CA LYS A 117 3.10 -9.92 -13.88
C LYS A 117 3.82 -9.54 -12.59
N VAL A 118 3.11 -9.67 -11.48
CA VAL A 118 3.66 -9.53 -10.14
C VAL A 118 3.33 -10.76 -9.30
N THR A 119 4.28 -11.18 -8.47
CA THR A 119 4.09 -12.23 -7.47
C THR A 119 4.43 -11.65 -6.11
N VAL A 120 3.52 -11.80 -5.15
CA VAL A 120 3.71 -11.39 -3.75
C VAL A 120 3.93 -12.65 -2.92
N LEU A 121 5.11 -12.77 -2.32
CA LEU A 121 5.48 -13.87 -1.43
C LEU A 121 5.54 -13.35 -0.01
N VAL A 122 4.57 -13.71 0.83
CA VAL A 122 4.59 -13.33 2.26
C VAL A 122 5.66 -14.18 2.96
N GLU A 123 6.68 -13.50 3.50
CA GLU A 123 7.78 -14.15 4.25
C GLU A 123 7.46 -14.25 5.74
N LYS A 124 6.81 -13.21 6.29
CA LYS A 124 6.40 -13.15 7.71
C LYS A 124 5.11 -12.36 7.83
N ALA A 125 4.28 -12.74 8.78
CA ALA A 125 3.13 -11.96 9.19
C ALA A 125 2.88 -12.10 10.69
N SER A 126 2.36 -11.06 11.34
CA SER A 126 1.99 -11.13 12.76
C SER A 126 0.74 -10.33 13.05
N ILE A 127 -0.02 -10.75 14.05
CA ILE A 127 -1.17 -10.04 14.62
C ILE A 127 -0.95 -9.95 16.12
N SER A 128 -0.97 -8.73 16.66
CA SER A 128 -0.69 -8.44 18.09
C SER A 128 0.65 -9.04 18.57
N GLY A 129 1.67 -9.06 17.69
CA GLY A 129 2.98 -9.62 18.00
C GLY A 129 3.09 -11.15 17.89
N LEU A 130 1.97 -11.84 17.66
CA LEU A 130 1.99 -13.29 17.43
C LEU A 130 2.20 -13.55 15.94
N GLU A 131 3.23 -14.30 15.61
CA GLU A 131 3.51 -14.74 14.25
C GLU A 131 2.41 -15.69 13.76
N ILE A 132 1.95 -15.46 12.53
CA ILE A 132 0.95 -16.29 11.87
C ILE A 132 1.53 -16.85 10.57
N ASP A 133 1.30 -18.13 10.35
CA ASP A 133 1.76 -18.86 9.16
C ASP A 133 0.72 -19.87 8.67
N GLY A 134 1.05 -20.57 7.58
CA GLY A 134 0.28 -21.67 7.05
C GLY A 134 -1.22 -21.39 6.95
N LYS A 135 -2.04 -22.27 7.51
CA LYS A 135 -3.51 -22.17 7.44
C LYS A 135 -4.06 -20.91 8.09
N THR A 136 -3.42 -20.39 9.14
CA THR A 136 -3.84 -19.17 9.82
C THR A 136 -3.63 -17.95 8.91
N LEU A 137 -2.48 -17.88 8.26
CA LEU A 137 -2.19 -16.84 7.27
C LEU A 137 -3.13 -16.93 6.07
N ASP A 138 -3.34 -18.13 5.53
CA ASP A 138 -4.29 -18.36 4.43
C ASP A 138 -5.69 -17.92 4.81
N PHE A 139 -6.16 -18.24 6.01
CA PHE A 139 -7.45 -17.79 6.52
C PHE A 139 -7.56 -16.27 6.56
N VAL A 140 -6.53 -15.57 7.07
CA VAL A 140 -6.51 -14.10 7.13
C VAL A 140 -6.55 -13.50 5.72
N ILE A 141 -5.73 -14.02 4.81
CA ILE A 141 -5.70 -13.55 3.42
C ILE A 141 -7.07 -13.73 2.75
N GLN A 142 -7.64 -14.93 2.81
CA GLN A 142 -8.91 -15.25 2.14
C GLN A 142 -10.09 -14.45 2.69
N ASN A 143 -10.13 -14.20 3.99
CA ASN A 143 -11.28 -13.55 4.62
C ASN A 143 -11.16 -12.04 4.76
N PHE A 144 -9.94 -11.47 4.71
CA PHE A 144 -9.72 -10.05 4.99
C PHE A 144 -8.96 -9.30 3.90
N ILE A 145 -8.26 -9.99 3.00
CA ILE A 145 -7.53 -9.34 1.90
C ILE A 145 -8.26 -9.55 0.57
N VAL A 146 -8.54 -10.80 0.20
CA VAL A 146 -9.17 -11.15 -1.08
C VAL A 146 -10.51 -10.43 -1.32
N PRO A 147 -11.40 -10.21 -0.33
CA PRO A 147 -12.65 -9.48 -0.57
C PRO A 147 -12.48 -8.02 -1.00
N PHE A 148 -11.33 -7.38 -0.65
CA PHE A 148 -11.00 -6.01 -1.11
C PHE A 148 -10.16 -6.02 -2.38
N TYR A 149 -9.35 -7.05 -2.54
CA TYR A 149 -8.41 -7.22 -3.64
C TYR A 149 -8.54 -8.64 -4.20
N PRO A 150 -9.60 -8.93 -5.00
CA PRO A 150 -9.87 -10.28 -5.51
C PRO A 150 -8.71 -10.86 -6.33
N GLU A 151 -7.91 -9.99 -6.93
CA GLU A 151 -6.75 -10.37 -7.73
C GLU A 151 -5.51 -10.66 -6.86
N ALA A 152 -5.53 -10.34 -5.56
CA ALA A 152 -4.40 -10.54 -4.66
C ALA A 152 -4.21 -12.03 -4.32
N MET A 153 -3.66 -12.78 -5.27
CA MET A 153 -3.27 -14.18 -5.05
C MET A 153 -1.84 -14.23 -4.52
N VAL A 154 -1.70 -14.45 -3.21
CA VAL A 154 -0.37 -14.63 -2.60
C VAL A 154 0.30 -15.89 -3.14
N GLY A 155 1.57 -15.78 -3.51
CA GLY A 155 2.37 -16.88 -4.03
C GLY A 155 2.12 -17.26 -5.50
N ARG A 156 1.25 -16.54 -6.21
CA ARG A 156 0.97 -16.80 -7.63
C ARG A 156 1.23 -15.54 -8.47
N PRO A 157 1.72 -15.69 -9.72
CA PRO A 157 1.85 -14.57 -10.63
C PRO A 157 0.48 -14.02 -11.02
N VAL A 158 0.28 -12.72 -10.82
CA VAL A 158 -0.96 -12.00 -11.17
C VAL A 158 -0.63 -10.98 -12.25
N PRO A 159 -1.44 -10.84 -13.32
CA PRO A 159 -1.24 -9.79 -14.31
C PRO A 159 -1.33 -8.40 -13.68
N MET A 160 -0.37 -7.54 -14.00
CA MET A 160 -0.45 -6.12 -13.68
C MET A 160 -1.22 -5.41 -14.78
N GLY A 161 -2.27 -4.68 -14.46
CA GLY A 161 -3.03 -3.90 -15.42
C GLY A 161 -2.22 -2.74 -16.03
N PHE A 162 -2.88 -1.95 -16.89
CA PHE A 162 -2.39 -0.65 -17.39
C PHE A 162 -1.04 -0.70 -18.10
N HIS A 163 -0.72 -1.80 -18.78
CA HIS A 163 0.55 -2.03 -19.48
C HIS A 163 1.79 -1.96 -18.57
N ILE A 164 1.66 -2.19 -17.27
CA ILE A 164 2.81 -2.25 -16.38
C ILE A 164 3.62 -3.51 -16.70
N ASP A 165 4.91 -3.34 -17.07
CA ASP A 165 5.83 -4.46 -17.31
C ASP A 165 6.46 -4.96 -16.00
N ARG A 166 6.98 -4.04 -15.18
CA ARG A 166 7.62 -4.38 -13.91
C ARG A 166 7.63 -3.24 -12.92
N LEU A 167 7.84 -3.63 -11.66
CA LEU A 167 8.10 -2.73 -10.54
C LEU A 167 9.58 -2.79 -10.17
N GLN A 168 10.18 -1.65 -9.90
CA GLN A 168 11.56 -1.54 -9.42
C GLN A 168 11.53 -0.96 -8.02
N LEU A 169 11.74 -1.82 -7.03
CA LEU A 169 11.71 -1.43 -5.62
C LEU A 169 13.10 -0.97 -5.18
N ALA A 170 13.16 0.20 -4.58
CA ALA A 170 14.34 0.76 -3.94
C ALA A 170 13.94 1.36 -2.57
N PRO A 171 14.84 1.50 -1.60
CA PRO A 171 14.50 2.06 -0.29
C PRO A 171 13.83 3.44 -0.35
N ALA A 172 14.13 4.23 -1.37
CA ALA A 172 13.56 5.57 -1.56
C ALA A 172 12.18 5.59 -2.22
N GLY A 173 11.74 4.49 -2.85
CA GLY A 173 10.47 4.44 -3.58
C GLY A 173 10.37 3.29 -4.58
N VAL A 174 9.32 3.33 -5.38
CA VAL A 174 9.02 2.34 -6.42
C VAL A 174 9.00 3.00 -7.79
N GLY A 175 9.73 2.42 -8.74
CA GLY A 175 9.62 2.75 -10.16
C GLY A 175 8.66 1.79 -10.85
N VAL A 176 7.67 2.32 -11.56
CA VAL A 176 6.72 1.57 -12.41
C VAL A 176 7.19 1.71 -13.85
N LEU A 177 7.54 0.62 -14.50
CA LEU A 177 7.95 0.58 -15.90
C LEU A 177 6.77 0.13 -16.77
N ILE A 178 6.50 0.89 -17.83
CA ILE A 178 5.42 0.58 -18.79
C ILE A 178 5.99 -0.26 -19.94
N GLY A 179 5.34 -1.36 -20.19
CA GLY A 179 5.64 -2.29 -21.29
C GLY A 179 4.95 -1.94 -22.60
N ARG A 180 5.03 -2.87 -23.53
CA ARG A 180 4.34 -2.79 -24.82
C ARG A 180 2.91 -3.29 -24.70
#